data_2c367869ab358b486f5bff193be47b4d
#
_entry.id   2c367869ab358b486f5bff193be47b4d
#
_cell.length_a   1.000
_cell.length_b   1.000
_cell.length_c   1.000
_cell.angle_alpha   90.00
_cell.angle_beta   90.00
_cell.angle_gamma   90.00
#
_symmetry.space_group_name_H-M   'P 1'
#
loop_
_entity.id
_entity.type
_entity.pdbx_description
1 polymer ?
#
loop_
_entity_poly.entity_id
_entity_poly.type
_entity_poly.pdbx_seq_one_letter_code
_entity_poly.pdbx_strand_id
1 'polypeptide(L)'
;MGATYTRQSSYTDGDTITADHTNNEFDQILAAFAASSGHTHDGTTAEGGPITKLLGTTITIGDGTSGQNIVVTYDGESNDGVMSWMEDEDYFEFSDDILVASTEKLQFRDTAIYINSSADGQLDLVADTEIQIAATTIDMNGAADISGNLAVGGNLTVAGNATVTGTTTFNGGTLTLGDSASDNVVFGADVDSHIIPDDDNTYDLGSASQEWRDIFIDGTAHIDTLDVDVNGTVAGTLGVTGAITGSSTI
;
A
#
# COMPACT_ATOMS: atom_id res chain seq x y z
N MET A 1 -29.94 41.30 1.17
CA MET A 1 -29.53 42.58 1.72
C MET A 1 -30.17 42.67 3.11
N GLY A 2 -29.37 42.67 4.17
CA GLY A 2 -29.83 42.72 5.54
C GLY A 2 -30.43 44.11 5.89
N ALA A 3 -31.10 44.19 7.03
CA ALA A 3 -31.65 45.45 7.50
C ALA A 3 -30.50 46.32 8.06
N THR A 4 -30.31 47.47 7.43
CA THR A 4 -29.38 48.51 7.90
C THR A 4 -29.98 49.34 8.99
N TYR A 5 -29.30 49.56 10.08
CA TYR A 5 -29.71 50.55 11.05
C TYR A 5 -29.44 51.97 10.49
N THR A 6 -30.51 52.73 10.24
CA THR A 6 -30.41 54.14 9.88
C THR A 6 -31.03 54.97 10.98
N ARG A 7 -30.22 55.84 11.58
CA ARG A 7 -30.72 56.77 12.60
C ARG A 7 -31.89 57.60 12.07
N GLN A 8 -33.04 57.47 12.72
CA GLN A 8 -34.29 58.13 12.29
C GLN A 8 -34.46 59.54 12.86
N SER A 9 -33.83 59.80 14.00
CA SER A 9 -33.97 61.05 14.71
C SER A 9 -32.65 61.63 15.15
N SER A 10 -32.49 62.95 15.06
CA SER A 10 -31.34 63.72 15.60
C SER A 10 -31.87 64.84 16.48
N TYR A 11 -31.43 64.90 17.72
CA TYR A 11 -31.91 65.84 18.72
C TYR A 11 -30.83 66.82 19.11
N THR A 12 -31.26 68.05 19.43
CA THR A 12 -30.46 69.09 20.03
C THR A 12 -31.10 69.58 21.34
N ASP A 13 -30.37 70.32 22.16
CA ASP A 13 -30.91 70.84 23.41
C ASP A 13 -32.13 71.72 23.15
N GLY A 14 -33.22 71.40 23.86
CA GLY A 14 -34.53 72.10 23.71
C GLY A 14 -35.52 71.41 22.77
N ASP A 15 -35.14 70.36 22.09
CA ASP A 15 -36.07 69.59 21.24
C ASP A 15 -37.08 68.82 22.08
N THR A 16 -38.34 68.74 21.55
CA THR A 16 -39.35 67.88 22.13
C THR A 16 -39.25 66.49 21.55
N ILE A 17 -38.93 65.49 22.38
CA ILE A 17 -38.91 64.10 22.01
C ILE A 17 -40.30 63.53 22.09
N THR A 18 -40.84 63.06 20.97
CA THR A 18 -42.15 62.42 20.90
C THR A 18 -42.01 60.89 21.03
N ALA A 19 -43.14 60.21 21.34
CA ALA A 19 -43.16 58.75 21.36
C ALA A 19 -42.80 58.13 19.98
N ASP A 20 -43.20 58.75 18.89
CA ASP A 20 -42.90 58.29 17.53
C ASP A 20 -41.40 58.34 17.23
N HIS A 21 -40.69 59.38 17.69
CA HIS A 21 -39.25 59.47 17.53
C HIS A 21 -38.54 58.29 18.21
N THR A 22 -38.95 57.97 19.43
CA THR A 22 -38.33 56.87 20.23
C THR A 22 -38.69 55.50 19.65
N ASN A 23 -40.00 55.31 19.29
CA ASN A 23 -40.46 54.05 18.71
C ASN A 23 -39.77 53.76 17.38
N ASN A 24 -39.64 54.73 16.50
CA ASN A 24 -38.97 54.56 15.20
C ASN A 24 -37.51 54.15 15.35
N GLU A 25 -36.75 54.65 16.33
CA GLU A 25 -35.39 54.23 16.60
C GLU A 25 -35.33 52.80 17.11
N PHE A 26 -36.21 52.41 18.03
CA PHE A 26 -36.31 51.06 18.54
C PHE A 26 -36.74 50.05 17.47
N ASP A 27 -37.67 50.40 16.61
CA ASP A 27 -38.14 49.55 15.52
C ASP A 27 -37.01 49.30 14.50
N GLN A 28 -36.16 50.30 14.22
CA GLN A 28 -34.97 50.13 13.40
C GLN A 28 -33.95 49.20 14.04
N ILE A 29 -33.70 49.33 15.37
CA ILE A 29 -32.81 48.44 16.11
C ILE A 29 -33.36 46.99 16.09
N LEU A 30 -34.66 46.81 16.36
CA LEU A 30 -35.32 45.51 16.31
C LEU A 30 -35.21 44.87 14.89
N ALA A 31 -35.42 45.65 13.85
CA ALA A 31 -35.28 45.19 12.47
C ALA A 31 -33.85 44.76 12.15
N ALA A 32 -32.83 45.45 12.67
CA ALA A 32 -31.42 45.09 12.49
C ALA A 32 -31.03 43.77 13.14
N PHE A 33 -31.78 43.30 14.15
CA PHE A 33 -31.56 42.01 14.85
C PHE A 33 -32.59 40.95 14.45
N ALA A 34 -33.42 41.17 13.45
CA ALA A 34 -34.40 40.18 13.00
C ALA A 34 -33.75 38.96 12.38
N ALA A 35 -34.24 37.74 12.71
CA ALA A 35 -33.64 36.48 12.35
C ALA A 35 -33.48 36.23 10.83
N SER A 36 -34.36 36.77 10.00
CA SER A 36 -34.38 36.54 8.54
C SER A 36 -34.01 37.78 7.69
N SER A 37 -33.99 38.95 8.29
CA SER A 37 -33.77 40.24 7.59
C SER A 37 -32.90 41.20 8.39
N GLY A 38 -32.25 40.73 9.44
CA GLY A 38 -31.31 41.50 10.27
C GLY A 38 -29.99 41.80 9.55
N HIS A 39 -29.09 42.53 10.22
CA HIS A 39 -27.78 42.84 9.67
C HIS A 39 -26.93 41.58 9.50
N THR A 40 -26.05 41.64 8.53
CA THR A 40 -25.04 40.64 8.26
C THR A 40 -23.63 41.16 8.66
N HIS A 41 -22.67 40.32 8.83
CA HIS A 41 -21.28 40.72 9.05
C HIS A 41 -20.46 40.56 7.75
N ASP A 42 -20.89 41.25 6.70
CA ASP A 42 -20.28 41.17 5.37
C ASP A 42 -19.13 42.17 5.13
N GLY A 43 -18.76 42.91 6.17
CA GLY A 43 -17.69 43.91 6.14
C GLY A 43 -18.05 45.26 5.61
N THR A 44 -19.33 45.49 5.21
CA THR A 44 -19.81 46.82 4.83
C THR A 44 -20.10 47.66 6.06
N THR A 45 -20.07 49.00 5.89
CA THR A 45 -20.24 49.96 7.01
C THR A 45 -21.59 49.86 7.69
N ALA A 46 -22.65 49.43 6.96
CA ALA A 46 -24.00 49.37 7.45
C ALA A 46 -24.43 48.02 8.00
N GLU A 47 -23.73 46.97 7.61
CA GLU A 47 -24.05 45.57 7.98
C GLU A 47 -23.14 45.01 9.08
N GLY A 48 -22.34 45.84 9.70
CA GLY A 48 -21.34 45.46 10.70
C GLY A 48 -19.98 45.08 10.09
N GLY A 49 -18.92 45.37 10.82
CA GLY A 49 -17.55 45.00 10.39
C GLY A 49 -17.32 43.50 10.39
N PRO A 50 -16.22 43.01 9.77
CA PRO A 50 -15.89 41.61 9.75
C PRO A 50 -15.74 41.05 11.17
N ILE A 51 -16.16 39.82 11.40
CA ILE A 51 -15.92 39.10 12.67
C ILE A 51 -14.48 38.68 12.70
N THR A 52 -13.64 39.40 13.44
CA THR A 52 -12.20 39.08 13.54
C THR A 52 -11.87 38.05 14.63
N LYS A 53 -12.82 37.76 15.55
CA LYS A 53 -12.62 36.86 16.67
C LYS A 53 -13.95 36.31 17.17
N LEU A 54 -14.04 34.99 17.22
CA LEU A 54 -15.09 34.25 17.91
C LEU A 54 -14.54 33.74 19.24
N LEU A 55 -15.13 34.18 20.37
CA LEU A 55 -14.73 33.83 21.72
C LEU A 55 -15.74 32.86 22.31
N GLY A 56 -15.30 31.67 22.62
CA GLY A 56 -16.12 30.64 23.24
C GLY A 56 -15.40 29.30 23.22
N THR A 57 -15.90 28.35 24.00
CA THR A 57 -15.36 26.97 24.00
C THR A 57 -15.96 26.10 22.90
N THR A 58 -17.06 26.53 22.30
CA THR A 58 -17.79 25.83 21.24
C THR A 58 -18.31 26.81 20.19
N ILE A 59 -18.33 26.38 18.94
CA ILE A 59 -19.01 27.04 17.83
C ILE A 59 -19.91 25.98 17.20
N THR A 60 -21.21 26.28 17.09
CA THR A 60 -22.16 25.43 16.38
C THR A 60 -22.43 26.04 15.02
N ILE A 61 -22.23 25.29 13.95
CA ILE A 61 -22.53 25.66 12.59
C ILE A 61 -23.67 24.78 12.09
N GLY A 62 -24.73 25.38 11.55
CA GLY A 62 -25.94 24.67 11.13
C GLY A 62 -27.07 24.82 12.12
N ASP A 63 -28.29 24.57 11.66
CA ASP A 63 -29.55 24.71 12.42
C ASP A 63 -30.19 23.37 12.80
N GLY A 64 -29.56 22.25 12.44
CA GLY A 64 -30.05 20.89 12.68
C GLY A 64 -31.16 20.45 11.71
N THR A 65 -31.34 21.11 10.59
CA THR A 65 -32.31 20.69 9.58
C THR A 65 -31.87 19.40 8.92
N SER A 66 -32.73 18.39 8.96
CA SER A 66 -32.46 17.05 8.41
C SER A 66 -32.21 17.07 6.90
N GLY A 67 -31.19 16.34 6.45
CA GLY A 67 -30.81 16.19 5.04
C GLY A 67 -30.17 17.44 4.41
N GLN A 68 -29.79 18.43 5.23
CA GLN A 68 -29.07 19.61 4.76
C GLN A 68 -27.58 19.52 5.09
N ASN A 69 -26.75 19.54 4.04
CA ASN A 69 -25.31 19.64 4.19
C ASN A 69 -24.90 20.99 4.78
N ILE A 70 -23.92 20.99 5.66
CA ILE A 70 -23.37 22.20 6.25
C ILE A 70 -22.09 22.54 5.48
N VAL A 71 -22.04 23.74 4.90
CA VAL A 71 -20.93 24.17 4.04
C VAL A 71 -20.20 25.34 4.67
N VAL A 72 -18.87 25.22 4.80
CA VAL A 72 -17.98 26.31 5.19
C VAL A 72 -17.09 26.64 4.00
N THR A 73 -17.26 27.84 3.47
CA THR A 73 -16.46 28.34 2.35
C THR A 73 -15.34 29.26 2.87
N TYR A 74 -14.13 29.00 2.44
CA TYR A 74 -12.98 29.87 2.60
C TYR A 74 -12.82 30.69 1.32
N ASP A 75 -13.41 31.89 1.33
CA ASP A 75 -13.51 32.78 0.17
C ASP A 75 -12.14 33.41 -0.12
N GLY A 76 -11.51 33.02 -1.21
CA GLY A 76 -10.24 33.53 -1.70
C GLY A 76 -10.43 34.52 -2.85
N GLU A 77 -9.34 35.15 -3.31
CA GLU A 77 -9.42 36.12 -4.43
C GLU A 77 -9.78 35.44 -5.75
N SER A 78 -9.26 34.25 -6.02
CA SER A 78 -9.40 33.55 -7.30
C SER A 78 -9.86 32.10 -7.19
N ASN A 79 -9.62 31.48 -6.04
CA ASN A 79 -10.02 30.10 -5.75
C ASN A 79 -10.53 30.03 -4.32
N ASP A 80 -11.67 29.38 -4.14
CA ASP A 80 -12.29 29.16 -2.85
C ASP A 80 -12.05 27.74 -2.39
N GLY A 81 -11.78 27.54 -1.10
CA GLY A 81 -11.75 26.23 -0.47
C GLY A 81 -13.06 25.95 0.24
N VAL A 82 -13.57 24.73 0.14
CA VAL A 82 -14.82 24.35 0.80
C VAL A 82 -14.63 23.12 1.67
N MET A 83 -15.15 23.19 2.90
CA MET A 83 -15.31 22.04 3.80
C MET A 83 -16.81 21.85 4.05
N SER A 84 -17.32 20.69 3.70
CA SER A 84 -18.73 20.35 3.85
C SER A 84 -18.92 19.18 4.80
N TRP A 85 -19.87 19.30 5.74
CA TRP A 85 -20.43 18.15 6.42
C TRP A 85 -21.55 17.58 5.56
N MET A 86 -21.38 16.35 5.12
CA MET A 86 -22.35 15.63 4.30
C MET A 86 -23.32 14.90 5.24
N GLU A 87 -24.51 15.46 5.43
CA GLU A 87 -25.46 15.02 6.47
C GLU A 87 -25.98 13.60 6.26
N ASP A 88 -26.34 13.26 5.03
CA ASP A 88 -26.90 11.95 4.71
C ASP A 88 -25.82 10.85 4.62
N GLU A 89 -24.59 11.21 4.27
CA GLU A 89 -23.43 10.31 4.10
C GLU A 89 -22.55 10.18 5.33
N ASP A 90 -22.71 11.05 6.34
CA ASP A 90 -22.00 11.04 7.63
C ASP A 90 -20.46 11.17 7.51
N TYR A 91 -19.97 12.11 6.67
CA TYR A 91 -18.54 12.42 6.53
C TYR A 91 -18.28 13.90 6.21
N PHE A 92 -17.00 14.31 6.36
CA PHE A 92 -16.50 15.59 5.87
C PHE A 92 -15.95 15.45 4.45
N GLU A 93 -16.39 16.34 3.55
CA GLU A 93 -15.83 16.51 2.20
C GLU A 93 -15.04 17.81 2.12
N PHE A 94 -13.88 17.75 1.44
CA PHE A 94 -13.03 18.90 1.13
C PHE A 94 -12.94 19.07 -0.37
N SER A 95 -13.14 20.29 -0.87
CA SER A 95 -13.07 20.59 -2.32
C SER A 95 -11.65 20.58 -2.85
N ASP A 96 -10.66 20.75 -1.97
CA ASP A 96 -9.25 20.89 -2.31
C ASP A 96 -8.37 19.94 -1.49
N ASP A 97 -7.07 19.91 -1.81
CA ASP A 97 -6.09 19.09 -1.12
C ASP A 97 -5.95 19.48 0.36
N ILE A 98 -5.70 18.48 1.20
CA ILE A 98 -5.33 18.68 2.60
C ILE A 98 -3.82 18.55 2.73
N LEU A 99 -3.11 19.65 2.96
CA LEU A 99 -1.69 19.64 3.26
C LEU A 99 -1.46 19.54 4.77
N VAL A 100 -0.94 18.40 5.21
CA VAL A 100 -0.39 18.25 6.56
C VAL A 100 1.07 18.69 6.51
N ALA A 101 1.37 19.88 7.04
CA ALA A 101 2.67 20.53 6.87
C ALA A 101 3.75 19.92 7.76
N SER A 102 5.01 19.99 7.31
CA SER A 102 6.18 19.55 8.06
C SER A 102 6.10 18.06 8.46
N THR A 103 6.45 17.73 9.69
CA THR A 103 6.43 16.37 10.26
C THR A 103 5.14 16.07 11.04
N GLU A 104 4.12 16.94 10.90
CA GLU A 104 2.82 16.72 11.54
C GLU A 104 2.15 15.45 11.03
N LYS A 105 1.22 14.92 11.81
CA LYS A 105 0.65 13.57 11.62
C LYS A 105 -0.84 13.62 11.42
N LEU A 106 -1.34 12.84 10.47
CA LEU A 106 -2.74 12.43 10.47
C LEU A 106 -2.85 11.16 11.33
N GLN A 107 -3.41 11.30 12.52
CA GLN A 107 -3.51 10.24 13.52
C GLN A 107 -4.87 9.55 13.46
N PHE A 108 -4.88 8.23 13.66
CA PHE A 108 -6.10 7.42 13.68
C PHE A 108 -6.19 6.70 15.03
N ARG A 109 -7.29 6.90 15.75
CA ARG A 109 -7.61 6.26 17.02
C ARG A 109 -6.70 6.69 18.19
N ASP A 110 -5.38 6.67 18.04
CA ASP A 110 -4.40 7.09 19.04
C ASP A 110 -3.13 7.66 18.39
N THR A 111 -2.14 7.99 19.18
CA THR A 111 -0.90 8.65 18.71
C THR A 111 0.12 7.70 18.09
N ALA A 112 -0.08 6.38 18.19
CA ALA A 112 0.82 5.36 17.65
C ALA A 112 0.49 4.97 16.20
N ILE A 113 -0.75 5.28 15.74
CA ILE A 113 -1.23 4.95 14.39
C ILE A 113 -1.39 6.24 13.60
N TYR A 114 -0.58 6.42 12.57
CA TYR A 114 -0.57 7.68 11.80
C TYR A 114 0.03 7.55 10.41
N ILE A 115 -0.24 8.56 9.59
CA ILE A 115 0.43 8.83 8.32
C ILE A 115 1.12 10.18 8.42
N ASN A 116 2.38 10.26 8.02
CA ASN A 116 3.12 11.52 7.93
C ASN A 116 4.27 11.45 6.92
N SER A 117 5.04 12.52 6.84
CA SER A 117 6.32 12.57 6.14
C SER A 117 7.39 12.98 7.16
N SER A 118 8.25 12.05 7.54
CA SER A 118 9.31 12.32 8.51
C SER A 118 10.53 13.00 7.87
N ALA A 119 10.69 12.88 6.55
CA ALA A 119 11.73 13.52 5.75
C ALA A 119 11.20 13.85 4.35
N ASP A 120 11.84 14.80 3.66
CA ASP A 120 11.47 15.15 2.30
C ASP A 120 11.57 13.94 1.35
N GLY A 121 10.52 13.75 0.55
CA GLY A 121 10.39 12.63 -0.38
C GLY A 121 9.99 11.29 0.24
N GLN A 122 9.64 11.24 1.52
CA GLN A 122 9.22 10.03 2.25
C GLN A 122 7.78 10.11 2.69
N LEU A 123 7.03 9.03 2.53
CA LEU A 123 5.71 8.82 3.12
C LEU A 123 5.80 7.66 4.11
N ASP A 124 5.49 7.92 5.37
CA ASP A 124 5.47 6.93 6.44
C ASP A 124 4.05 6.50 6.77
N LEU A 125 3.79 5.20 6.75
CA LEU A 125 2.59 4.58 7.29
C LEU A 125 3.01 3.81 8.54
N VAL A 126 2.53 4.23 9.69
CA VAL A 126 2.97 3.68 10.98
C VAL A 126 1.79 3.12 11.75
N ALA A 127 1.94 1.90 12.23
CA ALA A 127 1.04 1.24 13.17
C ALA A 127 1.86 0.47 14.22
N ASP A 128 1.33 0.36 15.42
CA ASP A 128 1.98 -0.33 16.55
C ASP A 128 1.95 -1.87 16.42
N THR A 129 1.03 -2.43 15.66
CA THR A 129 0.85 -3.87 15.53
C THR A 129 0.84 -4.34 14.09
N GLU A 130 0.00 -3.78 13.21
CA GLU A 130 -0.22 -4.29 11.86
C GLU A 130 -0.66 -3.16 10.91
N ILE A 131 -0.14 -3.19 9.68
CA ILE A 131 -0.68 -2.44 8.55
C ILE A 131 -1.35 -3.46 7.62
N GLN A 132 -2.68 -3.45 7.56
CA GLN A 132 -3.45 -4.32 6.69
C GLN A 132 -3.78 -3.60 5.38
N ILE A 133 -3.35 -4.18 4.24
CA ILE A 133 -3.68 -3.69 2.90
C ILE A 133 -4.53 -4.77 2.22
N ALA A 134 -5.83 -4.53 2.11
CA ALA A 134 -6.77 -5.44 1.47
C ALA A 134 -7.19 -4.87 0.12
N ALA A 135 -6.68 -5.44 -0.96
CA ALA A 135 -6.99 -5.03 -2.33
C ALA A 135 -6.98 -6.24 -3.26
N THR A 136 -7.66 -6.14 -4.40
CA THR A 136 -7.61 -7.14 -5.47
C THR A 136 -6.21 -7.23 -6.07
N THR A 137 -5.52 -6.09 -6.18
CA THR A 137 -4.14 -5.97 -6.65
C THR A 137 -3.42 -4.90 -5.84
N ILE A 138 -2.19 -5.19 -5.43
CA ILE A 138 -1.26 -4.21 -4.85
C ILE A 138 -0.14 -4.05 -5.88
N ASP A 139 -0.09 -2.90 -6.55
CA ASP A 139 0.94 -2.58 -7.55
C ASP A 139 2.05 -1.74 -6.91
N MET A 140 3.28 -2.28 -6.91
CA MET A 140 4.47 -1.63 -6.38
C MET A 140 5.47 -1.42 -7.52
N ASN A 141 5.52 -0.19 -8.05
CA ASN A 141 6.37 0.17 -9.20
C ASN A 141 7.85 0.44 -8.83
N GLY A 142 8.20 0.32 -7.56
CA GLY A 142 9.56 0.47 -7.04
C GLY A 142 10.13 -0.83 -6.49
N ALA A 143 11.33 -0.76 -5.94
CA ALA A 143 11.91 -1.86 -5.19
C ALA A 143 11.17 -2.04 -3.85
N ALA A 144 10.91 -3.30 -3.46
CA ALA A 144 10.41 -3.63 -2.13
C ALA A 144 11.59 -4.12 -1.27
N ASP A 145 11.82 -3.45 -0.13
CA ASP A 145 12.76 -3.90 0.89
C ASP A 145 11.99 -4.47 2.08
N ILE A 146 12.19 -5.76 2.36
CA ILE A 146 11.52 -6.47 3.45
C ILE A 146 12.58 -6.93 4.43
N SER A 147 12.76 -6.20 5.52
CA SER A 147 13.75 -6.50 6.55
C SER A 147 13.39 -7.71 7.43
N GLY A 148 12.13 -8.15 7.40
CA GLY A 148 11.63 -9.33 8.10
C GLY A 148 11.37 -10.51 7.16
N ASN A 149 10.53 -11.43 7.59
CA ASN A 149 10.12 -12.58 6.78
C ASN A 149 9.05 -12.18 5.76
N LEU A 150 9.18 -12.68 4.53
CA LEU A 150 8.12 -12.66 3.54
C LEU A 150 7.36 -14.00 3.56
N ALA A 151 6.07 -13.98 3.88
CA ALA A 151 5.19 -15.14 3.74
C ALA A 151 4.27 -14.94 2.53
N VAL A 152 4.30 -15.88 1.58
CA VAL A 152 3.43 -15.88 0.40
C VAL A 152 2.45 -17.04 0.53
N GLY A 153 1.17 -16.75 0.76
CA GLY A 153 0.13 -17.77 0.92
C GLY A 153 -0.32 -18.43 -0.39
N GLY A 154 0.03 -17.85 -1.53
CA GLY A 154 -0.25 -18.38 -2.87
C GLY A 154 1.03 -18.68 -3.65
N ASN A 155 0.99 -18.54 -4.96
CA ASN A 155 2.15 -18.74 -5.83
C ASN A 155 3.06 -17.51 -5.82
N LEU A 156 4.37 -17.74 -5.80
CA LEU A 156 5.38 -16.72 -6.10
C LEU A 156 5.84 -16.90 -7.56
N THR A 157 5.63 -15.88 -8.40
CA THR A 157 6.14 -15.84 -9.77
C THR A 157 7.23 -14.79 -9.88
N VAL A 158 8.42 -15.20 -10.31
CA VAL A 158 9.56 -14.31 -10.57
C VAL A 158 9.84 -14.34 -12.08
N ALA A 159 9.55 -13.24 -12.78
CA ALA A 159 9.78 -13.14 -14.22
C ALA A 159 11.27 -12.97 -14.61
N GLY A 160 12.10 -12.55 -13.66
CA GLY A 160 13.54 -12.40 -13.80
C GLY A 160 14.33 -13.43 -13.01
N ASN A 161 15.53 -13.06 -12.57
CA ASN A 161 16.39 -13.91 -11.78
C ASN A 161 15.97 -13.90 -10.30
N ALA A 162 15.96 -15.08 -9.67
CA ALA A 162 15.88 -15.22 -8.21
C ALA A 162 17.30 -15.53 -7.68
N THR A 163 17.82 -14.69 -6.76
CA THR A 163 19.08 -14.93 -6.09
C THR A 163 18.84 -15.16 -4.61
N VAL A 164 19.30 -16.29 -4.10
CA VAL A 164 19.24 -16.63 -2.68
C VAL A 164 20.64 -16.77 -2.14
N THR A 165 21.04 -15.96 -1.15
CA THR A 165 22.37 -15.97 -0.55
C THR A 165 22.49 -16.90 0.65
N GLY A 166 21.39 -17.42 1.15
CA GLY A 166 21.33 -18.37 2.27
C GLY A 166 20.95 -19.77 1.83
N THR A 167 20.51 -20.58 2.79
CA THR A 167 20.01 -21.93 2.54
C THR A 167 18.61 -21.88 1.94
N THR A 168 18.40 -22.63 0.85
CA THR A 168 17.07 -22.84 0.27
C THR A 168 16.58 -24.25 0.63
N THR A 169 15.38 -24.34 1.18
CA THR A 169 14.74 -25.60 1.52
C THR A 169 13.41 -25.70 0.78
N PHE A 170 13.21 -26.76 0.01
CA PHE A 170 11.95 -27.10 -0.63
C PHE A 170 11.32 -28.26 0.12
N ASN A 171 10.23 -28.01 0.85
CA ASN A 171 9.53 -29.01 1.66
C ASN A 171 8.30 -29.53 0.90
N GLY A 172 8.38 -30.75 0.41
CA GLY A 172 7.27 -31.44 -0.25
C GLY A 172 7.06 -31.09 -1.71
N GLY A 173 6.31 -31.93 -2.41
CA GLY A 173 6.02 -31.78 -3.83
C GLY A 173 7.20 -32.06 -4.75
N THR A 174 6.99 -31.78 -6.04
CA THR A 174 7.99 -31.94 -7.11
C THR A 174 8.70 -30.61 -7.34
N LEU A 175 10.04 -30.63 -7.37
CA LEU A 175 10.85 -29.53 -7.85
C LEU A 175 11.17 -29.76 -9.34
N THR A 176 10.58 -28.96 -10.22
CA THR A 176 10.86 -28.97 -11.66
C THR A 176 11.90 -27.90 -11.97
N LEU A 177 13.02 -28.27 -12.55
CA LEU A 177 14.10 -27.36 -12.96
C LEU A 177 14.19 -27.38 -14.48
N GLY A 178 13.75 -26.28 -15.12
CA GLY A 178 13.68 -26.15 -16.58
C GLY A 178 12.38 -26.68 -17.17
N ASP A 179 11.98 -26.09 -18.30
CA ASP A 179 10.83 -26.49 -19.11
C ASP A 179 11.20 -26.78 -20.57
N SER A 180 12.50 -26.71 -20.89
CA SER A 180 13.06 -26.91 -22.22
C SER A 180 14.35 -27.76 -22.15
N ALA A 181 14.59 -28.53 -23.22
CA ALA A 181 15.84 -29.29 -23.39
C ALA A 181 17.11 -28.41 -23.51
N SER A 182 16.95 -27.10 -23.68
CA SER A 182 18.06 -26.11 -23.66
C SER A 182 18.39 -25.58 -22.28
N ASP A 183 17.56 -25.90 -21.27
CA ASP A 183 17.80 -25.45 -19.90
C ASP A 183 18.88 -26.33 -19.24
N ASN A 184 19.65 -25.73 -18.36
CA ASN A 184 20.75 -26.42 -17.71
C ASN A 184 20.67 -26.30 -16.19
N VAL A 185 20.98 -27.36 -15.47
CA VAL A 185 21.22 -27.35 -14.04
C VAL A 185 22.75 -27.42 -13.82
N VAL A 186 23.32 -26.37 -13.21
CA VAL A 186 24.75 -26.30 -12.90
C VAL A 186 24.93 -26.48 -11.40
N PHE A 187 25.62 -27.56 -11.01
CA PHE A 187 26.09 -27.78 -9.65
C PHE A 187 27.48 -27.17 -9.50
N GLY A 188 27.59 -26.04 -8.81
CA GLY A 188 28.87 -25.41 -8.43
C GLY A 188 29.42 -25.93 -7.12
N ALA A 189 28.72 -26.89 -6.47
CA ALA A 189 29.08 -27.53 -5.23
C ALA A 189 28.92 -29.05 -5.35
N ASP A 190 29.43 -29.81 -4.36
CA ASP A 190 29.28 -31.25 -4.29
C ASP A 190 27.83 -31.63 -3.92
N VAL A 191 27.40 -32.84 -4.34
CA VAL A 191 26.14 -33.44 -3.94
C VAL A 191 26.37 -34.29 -2.70
N ASP A 192 25.92 -33.85 -1.54
CA ASP A 192 26.07 -34.55 -0.24
C ASP A 192 24.79 -35.37 0.06
N SER A 193 24.38 -36.22 -0.90
CA SER A 193 23.25 -37.14 -0.74
C SER A 193 23.25 -38.24 -1.78
N HIS A 194 22.43 -39.28 -1.58
CA HIS A 194 22.16 -40.25 -2.62
C HIS A 194 21.32 -39.63 -3.75
N ILE A 195 21.64 -39.94 -4.99
CA ILE A 195 20.78 -39.63 -6.15
C ILE A 195 20.08 -40.95 -6.52
N ILE A 196 18.81 -41.02 -6.17
CA ILE A 196 17.97 -42.22 -6.32
C ILE A 196 16.83 -41.89 -7.29
N PRO A 197 16.62 -42.68 -8.38
CA PRO A 197 15.47 -42.49 -9.26
C PRO A 197 14.19 -42.84 -8.51
N ASP A 198 13.06 -42.25 -8.94
CA ASP A 198 11.75 -42.45 -8.32
C ASP A 198 11.24 -43.89 -8.56
N ASP A 199 11.41 -44.40 -9.77
CA ASP A 199 11.00 -45.75 -10.15
C ASP A 199 12.18 -46.58 -10.63
N ASP A 200 12.19 -47.88 -10.26
CA ASP A 200 13.18 -48.83 -10.68
C ASP A 200 13.09 -49.11 -12.20
N ASN A 201 14.24 -49.22 -12.85
CA ASN A 201 14.35 -49.55 -14.31
C ASN A 201 13.55 -48.59 -15.23
N THR A 202 13.44 -47.29 -14.87
CA THR A 202 12.61 -46.36 -15.64
C THR A 202 13.45 -45.18 -16.17
N TYR A 203 14.45 -44.69 -15.42
CA TYR A 203 15.20 -43.49 -15.73
C TYR A 203 16.66 -43.75 -16.06
N ASP A 204 17.15 -43.13 -17.13
CA ASP A 204 18.53 -43.24 -17.58
C ASP A 204 19.44 -42.13 -16.98
N LEU A 205 20.71 -42.42 -16.85
CA LEU A 205 21.76 -41.43 -16.57
C LEU A 205 22.48 -41.11 -17.89
N GLY A 206 22.04 -40.08 -18.62
CA GLY A 206 22.51 -39.76 -19.97
C GLY A 206 21.57 -40.30 -21.04
N SER A 207 21.96 -40.19 -22.30
CA SER A 207 21.24 -40.70 -23.47
C SER A 207 22.22 -41.08 -24.59
N ALA A 208 21.75 -41.76 -25.66
CA ALA A 208 22.58 -42.14 -26.81
C ALA A 208 23.24 -40.94 -27.55
N SER A 209 22.78 -39.73 -27.33
CA SER A 209 23.34 -38.50 -27.95
C SER A 209 23.96 -37.53 -26.94
N GLN A 210 23.78 -37.77 -25.64
CA GLN A 210 24.31 -36.95 -24.54
C GLN A 210 24.83 -37.83 -23.44
N GLU A 211 26.11 -38.17 -23.56
CA GLU A 211 26.79 -39.11 -22.68
C GLU A 211 27.61 -38.43 -21.62
N TRP A 212 27.77 -39.07 -20.47
CA TRP A 212 28.71 -38.63 -19.44
C TRP A 212 30.16 -38.93 -19.92
N ARG A 213 31.09 -37.97 -19.79
CA ARG A 213 32.47 -38.15 -20.19
C ARG A 213 33.18 -39.20 -19.36
N ASP A 214 33.08 -39.13 -18.04
CA ASP A 214 33.73 -40.04 -17.09
C ASP A 214 32.77 -40.33 -15.92
N ILE A 215 32.86 -41.54 -15.37
CA ILE A 215 32.21 -41.94 -14.11
C ILE A 215 33.25 -42.47 -13.17
N PHE A 216 33.44 -41.86 -11.99
CA PHE A 216 34.36 -42.29 -10.94
C PHE A 216 33.57 -42.88 -9.77
N ILE A 217 33.88 -44.17 -9.41
CA ILE A 217 33.23 -44.90 -8.33
C ILE A 217 34.30 -45.45 -7.41
N ASP A 218 34.38 -45.02 -6.16
CA ASP A 218 35.32 -45.49 -5.17
C ASP A 218 34.92 -46.85 -4.56
N GLY A 219 33.67 -47.24 -4.64
CA GLY A 219 33.15 -48.50 -4.08
C GLY A 219 32.84 -49.55 -5.14
N THR A 220 31.71 -50.20 -5.00
CA THR A 220 31.25 -51.26 -5.90
C THR A 220 30.19 -50.69 -6.86
N ALA A 221 30.39 -50.89 -8.17
CA ALA A 221 29.37 -50.68 -9.19
C ALA A 221 28.55 -51.96 -9.36
N HIS A 222 27.25 -51.90 -9.08
CA HIS A 222 26.29 -52.97 -9.43
C HIS A 222 25.70 -52.70 -10.79
N ILE A 223 26.04 -53.53 -11.79
CA ILE A 223 25.61 -53.33 -13.18
C ILE A 223 25.07 -54.68 -13.68
N ASP A 224 23.79 -54.71 -14.04
CA ASP A 224 23.14 -55.93 -14.53
C ASP A 224 23.65 -56.38 -15.90
N THR A 225 23.88 -55.43 -16.77
CA THR A 225 24.48 -55.64 -18.09
C THR A 225 25.51 -54.57 -18.39
N LEU A 226 26.78 -54.93 -18.60
CA LEU A 226 27.81 -53.98 -19.02
C LEU A 226 28.05 -54.20 -20.54
N ASP A 227 27.71 -53.20 -21.34
CA ASP A 227 28.05 -53.11 -22.75
C ASP A 227 29.17 -52.13 -22.96
N VAL A 228 30.23 -52.53 -23.65
CA VAL A 228 31.42 -51.71 -23.89
C VAL A 228 31.68 -51.63 -25.39
N ASP A 229 31.37 -50.50 -26.00
CA ASP A 229 31.44 -50.32 -27.46
C ASP A 229 32.84 -50.42 -28.05
N VAL A 230 33.89 -50.12 -27.31
CA VAL A 230 35.26 -50.06 -27.84
C VAL A 230 36.19 -51.01 -27.11
N ASN A 231 36.66 -50.71 -25.92
CA ASN A 231 37.59 -51.55 -25.17
C ASN A 231 37.31 -51.51 -23.67
N GLY A 232 37.21 -52.64 -23.03
CA GLY A 232 37.21 -52.79 -21.59
C GLY A 232 38.61 -53.12 -21.08
N THR A 233 39.14 -52.38 -20.08
CA THR A 233 40.41 -52.67 -19.43
C THR A 233 40.20 -52.97 -17.94
N VAL A 234 40.71 -54.10 -17.49
CA VAL A 234 40.70 -54.45 -16.06
C VAL A 234 42.14 -54.43 -15.55
N ALA A 235 42.47 -53.44 -14.71
CA ALA A 235 43.81 -53.28 -14.14
C ALA A 235 44.16 -54.34 -13.03
N GLY A 236 43.12 -54.98 -12.50
CA GLY A 236 43.26 -56.02 -11.46
C GLY A 236 42.85 -57.40 -11.95
N THR A 237 42.20 -58.19 -11.12
CA THR A 237 41.70 -59.52 -11.44
C THR A 237 40.24 -59.43 -11.93
N LEU A 238 39.96 -60.02 -13.08
CA LEU A 238 38.60 -60.26 -13.54
C LEU A 238 38.12 -61.63 -13.03
N GLY A 239 37.19 -61.66 -12.10
CA GLY A 239 36.53 -62.86 -11.63
C GLY A 239 35.28 -63.13 -12.47
N VAL A 240 35.18 -64.22 -13.19
CA VAL A 240 34.03 -64.64 -13.99
C VAL A 240 33.45 -65.91 -13.44
N THR A 241 32.18 -65.91 -13.01
CA THR A 241 31.50 -67.12 -12.51
C THR A 241 30.75 -67.90 -13.59
N GLY A 242 30.63 -67.35 -14.78
CA GLY A 242 29.96 -67.91 -15.96
C GLY A 242 30.97 -68.24 -17.11
N ALA A 243 30.43 -68.56 -18.27
CA ALA A 243 31.20 -68.77 -19.47
C ALA A 243 31.67 -67.45 -20.10
N ILE A 244 32.92 -67.39 -20.54
CA ILE A 244 33.48 -66.34 -21.39
C ILE A 244 33.30 -66.86 -22.86
N THR A 245 32.42 -66.20 -23.64
CA THR A 245 32.25 -66.52 -25.06
C THR A 245 32.77 -65.37 -25.89
N GLY A 246 33.84 -65.59 -26.66
CA GLY A 246 34.39 -64.63 -27.63
C GLY A 246 34.01 -64.99 -29.04
N SER A 247 33.69 -63.97 -29.89
CA SER A 247 33.44 -64.16 -31.32
C SER A 247 34.68 -64.15 -32.17
N SER A 248 35.84 -63.85 -31.62
CA SER A 248 37.18 -63.93 -32.23
C SER A 248 38.23 -64.43 -31.22
N THR A 249 39.32 -64.91 -31.72
CA THR A 249 40.41 -65.54 -30.91
C THR A 249 40.82 -64.70 -29.73
N ILE A 250 40.82 -65.35 -28.54
CA ILE A 250 41.46 -64.82 -27.32
C ILE A 250 42.97 -64.85 -27.50
#